data_1c6d5b7d9256d3ba3b035f9214fb929d
#
_entry.id   1c6d5b7d9256d3ba3b035f9214fb929d
#
_cell.length_a   1.000
_cell.length_b   1.000
_cell.length_c   1.000
_cell.angle_alpha   90.00
_cell.angle_beta   90.00
_cell.angle_gamma   90.00
#
_symmetry.space_group_name_H-M   'P 1'
#
loop_
_entity.id
_entity.type
_entity.pdbx_description
1 polymer ?
#
loop_
_entity_poly.entity_id
_entity_poly.type
_entity_poly.pdbx_seq_one_letter_code
_entity_poly.pdbx_strand_id
1 'polypeptide(L)'
;MPAATFTHAVSTPASIETAWTALQSPDTWSNIGPVASVSNPVYQDDGTLSGFDWVADVGGKAYDGSAVTTSSTKPERFELTLDTSEIAGDVVTTLVEEGSGCLVTVQITFRTKGMLSAMFFPAIKTALASGFPQQIEDLVATV
;
A
#
# COMPACT_ATOMS: atom_id res chain seq x y z
N MET A 1 -17.29 1.94 12.27
CA MET A 1 -16.01 1.27 12.52
C MET A 1 -14.88 2.29 12.53
N PRO A 2 -13.88 2.15 13.42
CA PRO A 2 -12.76 3.07 13.42
C PRO A 2 -11.99 3.05 12.08
N ALA A 3 -11.60 4.22 11.63
CA ALA A 3 -10.83 4.37 10.39
C ALA A 3 -9.82 5.51 10.55
N ALA A 4 -8.73 5.44 9.79
CA ALA A 4 -7.71 6.48 9.75
C ALA A 4 -7.11 6.55 8.35
N THR A 5 -6.71 7.76 7.94
CA THR A 5 -6.08 8.01 6.64
C THR A 5 -4.71 8.64 6.87
N PHE A 6 -3.71 8.15 6.15
CA PHE A 6 -2.35 8.67 6.18
C PHE A 6 -1.89 8.96 4.75
N THR A 7 -1.18 10.05 4.57
CA THR A 7 -0.65 10.46 3.26
C THR A 7 0.79 10.90 3.41
N HIS A 8 1.65 10.47 2.49
CA HIS A 8 3.04 10.92 2.45
C HIS A 8 3.51 10.98 1.00
N ALA A 9 4.31 12.00 0.69
CA ALA A 9 4.83 12.22 -0.66
C ALA A 9 6.35 12.26 -0.62
N VAL A 10 6.98 11.63 -1.62
CA VAL A 10 8.44 11.58 -1.74
C VAL A 10 8.83 11.82 -3.21
N SER A 11 9.80 12.69 -3.43
CA SER A 11 10.39 12.89 -4.75
C SER A 11 11.46 11.84 -5.03
N THR A 12 11.52 11.35 -6.26
CA THR A 12 12.56 10.42 -6.71
C THR A 12 13.17 10.92 -8.04
N PRO A 13 14.47 10.71 -8.26
CA PRO A 13 15.09 11.01 -9.56
C PRO A 13 14.70 10.00 -10.64
N ALA A 14 14.06 8.88 -10.29
CA ALA A 14 13.61 7.89 -11.26
C ALA A 14 12.49 8.47 -12.13
N SER A 15 12.42 8.04 -13.41
CA SER A 15 11.36 8.47 -14.31
C SER A 15 10.00 7.97 -13.83
N ILE A 16 8.94 8.63 -14.28
CA ILE A 16 7.57 8.25 -13.91
C ILE A 16 7.25 6.81 -14.38
N GLU A 17 7.79 6.40 -15.53
CA GLU A 17 7.63 5.03 -16.04
C GLU A 17 8.34 4.01 -15.15
N THR A 18 9.55 4.33 -14.70
CA THR A 18 10.30 3.45 -13.80
C THR A 18 9.57 3.30 -12.46
N ALA A 19 9.08 4.41 -11.92
CA ALA A 19 8.31 4.40 -10.68
C ALA A 19 7.01 3.60 -10.85
N TRP A 20 6.30 3.79 -11.96
CA TRP A 20 5.09 3.01 -12.26
C TRP A 20 5.38 1.52 -12.28
N THR A 21 6.45 1.11 -12.97
CA THR A 21 6.84 -0.30 -13.07
C THR A 21 7.11 -0.91 -11.69
N ALA A 22 7.76 -0.14 -10.81
CA ALA A 22 8.03 -0.60 -9.46
C ALA A 22 6.74 -0.88 -8.66
N LEU A 23 5.68 -0.11 -8.88
CA LEU A 23 4.39 -0.30 -8.22
C LEU A 23 3.69 -1.59 -8.66
N GLN A 24 4.10 -2.18 -9.78
CA GLN A 24 3.52 -3.42 -10.28
C GLN A 24 4.14 -4.66 -9.66
N SER A 25 5.13 -4.51 -8.79
CA SER A 25 5.74 -5.62 -8.05
C SER A 25 5.06 -5.76 -6.68
N PRO A 26 4.56 -6.96 -6.32
CA PRO A 26 3.95 -7.13 -4.99
C PRO A 26 4.94 -6.88 -3.86
N ASP A 27 6.24 -7.14 -4.07
CA ASP A 27 7.27 -6.89 -3.05
C ASP A 27 7.37 -5.41 -2.65
N THR A 28 7.03 -4.51 -3.56
CA THR A 28 6.98 -3.07 -3.27
C THR A 28 5.97 -2.77 -2.16
N TRP A 29 4.91 -3.55 -2.07
CA TRP A 29 3.83 -3.35 -1.10
C TRP A 29 4.04 -4.11 0.21
N SER A 30 5.09 -4.93 0.31
CA SER A 30 5.43 -5.56 1.58
C SER A 30 5.84 -4.49 2.59
N ASN A 31 5.44 -4.66 3.84
CA ASN A 31 5.72 -3.71 4.94
C ASN A 31 4.96 -2.37 4.86
N ILE A 32 3.97 -2.23 3.98
CA ILE A 32 3.09 -1.06 3.99
C ILE A 32 1.96 -1.32 5.00
N GLY A 33 1.84 -0.42 5.98
CA GLY A 33 0.85 -0.57 7.04
C GLY A 33 1.02 -1.91 7.77
N PRO A 34 -0.04 -2.71 7.91
CA PRO A 34 0.01 -3.99 8.62
C PRO A 34 0.47 -5.17 7.75
N VAL A 35 0.88 -4.92 6.50
CA VAL A 35 1.30 -6.00 5.60
C VAL A 35 2.62 -6.58 6.08
N ALA A 36 2.61 -7.86 6.45
CA ALA A 36 3.80 -8.58 6.90
C ALA A 36 4.49 -9.34 5.77
N SER A 37 3.71 -9.89 4.83
CA SER A 37 4.24 -10.60 3.67
C SER A 37 3.27 -10.56 2.51
N VAL A 38 3.79 -10.77 1.30
CA VAL A 38 3.01 -10.81 0.06
C VAL A 38 3.34 -12.07 -0.73
N SER A 39 2.38 -12.57 -1.52
CA SER A 39 2.55 -13.79 -2.32
C SER A 39 1.52 -13.86 -3.44
N ASN A 40 1.70 -14.82 -4.35
CA ASN A 40 0.73 -15.18 -5.40
C ASN A 40 0.26 -14.00 -6.25
N PRO A 41 1.18 -13.24 -6.88
CA PRO A 41 0.78 -12.10 -7.70
C PRO A 41 0.03 -12.55 -8.96
N VAL A 42 -0.98 -11.76 -9.35
CA VAL A 42 -1.73 -11.93 -10.58
C VAL A 42 -1.57 -10.68 -11.42
N TYR A 43 -1.29 -10.85 -12.71
CA TYR A 43 -1.05 -9.73 -13.63
C TYR A 43 -2.05 -9.74 -14.77
N GLN A 44 -2.36 -8.55 -15.29
CA GLN A 44 -3.10 -8.38 -16.53
C GLN A 44 -2.15 -8.62 -17.73
N ASP A 45 -2.71 -8.78 -18.91
CA ASP A 45 -1.92 -9.03 -20.13
C ASP A 45 -0.91 -7.93 -20.43
N ASP A 46 -1.19 -6.69 -20.01
CA ASP A 46 -0.31 -5.54 -20.21
C ASP A 46 0.80 -5.43 -19.13
N GLY A 47 0.87 -6.37 -18.20
CA GLY A 47 1.84 -6.37 -17.11
C GLY A 47 1.41 -5.61 -15.86
N THR A 48 0.21 -5.00 -15.86
CA THR A 48 -0.32 -4.32 -14.69
C THR A 48 -0.67 -5.34 -13.61
N LEU A 49 -0.24 -5.07 -12.38
CA LEU A 49 -0.58 -5.91 -11.23
C LEU A 49 -2.08 -5.88 -10.98
N SER A 50 -2.70 -7.05 -10.99
CA SER A 50 -4.14 -7.22 -10.80
C SER A 50 -4.49 -7.50 -9.34
N GLY A 51 -3.61 -8.16 -8.62
CA GLY A 51 -3.80 -8.50 -7.22
C GLY A 51 -2.73 -9.41 -6.69
N PHE A 52 -2.77 -9.66 -5.39
CA PHE A 52 -1.87 -10.58 -4.71
C PHE A 52 -2.48 -10.99 -3.37
N ASP A 53 -1.92 -12.03 -2.77
CA ASP A 53 -2.28 -12.43 -1.41
C ASP A 53 -1.31 -11.76 -0.45
N TRP A 54 -1.77 -11.48 0.78
CA TRP A 54 -0.94 -10.89 1.81
C TRP A 54 -1.32 -11.42 3.18
N VAL A 55 -0.42 -11.23 4.14
CA VAL A 55 -0.65 -11.60 5.53
C VAL A 55 -0.55 -10.34 6.37
N ALA A 56 -1.57 -10.12 7.21
CA ALA A 56 -1.59 -9.03 8.17
C ALA A 56 -1.13 -9.54 9.53
N ASP A 57 -0.42 -8.70 10.27
CA ASP A 57 -0.10 -8.95 11.68
C ASP A 57 -0.89 -7.95 12.52
N VAL A 58 -1.83 -8.45 13.32
CA VAL A 58 -2.68 -7.62 14.18
C VAL A 58 -2.66 -8.22 15.59
N GLY A 59 -2.12 -7.47 16.54
CA GLY A 59 -2.06 -7.91 17.92
C GLY A 59 -1.27 -9.20 18.12
N GLY A 60 -0.25 -9.44 17.30
CA GLY A 60 0.58 -10.63 17.35
C GLY A 60 -0.03 -11.85 16.67
N LYS A 61 -1.18 -11.70 16.01
CA LYS A 61 -1.84 -12.77 15.27
C LYS A 61 -1.82 -12.47 13.78
N ALA A 62 -1.57 -13.51 12.97
CA ALA A 62 -1.53 -13.40 11.52
C ALA A 62 -2.91 -13.65 10.91
N TYR A 63 -3.28 -12.86 9.92
CA TYR A 63 -4.53 -13.00 9.16
C TYR A 63 -4.22 -13.01 7.68
N ASP A 64 -4.80 -13.94 6.96
CA ASP A 64 -4.68 -14.00 5.50
C ASP A 64 -5.57 -12.92 4.87
N GLY A 65 -5.05 -12.28 3.85
CA GLY A 65 -5.77 -11.24 3.14
C GLY A 65 -5.56 -11.31 1.65
N SER A 66 -6.35 -10.51 0.94
CA SER A 66 -6.23 -10.34 -0.50
C SER A 66 -6.07 -8.87 -0.83
N ALA A 67 -5.38 -8.60 -1.93
CA ALA A 67 -5.26 -7.27 -2.50
C ALA A 67 -5.76 -7.33 -3.93
N VAL A 68 -6.55 -6.35 -4.32
CA VAL A 68 -7.11 -6.26 -5.66
C VAL A 68 -6.89 -4.84 -6.19
N THR A 69 -6.38 -4.73 -7.41
CA THR A 69 -6.27 -3.45 -8.10
C THR A 69 -7.67 -3.03 -8.52
N THR A 70 -8.15 -1.91 -7.97
CA THR A 70 -9.48 -1.39 -8.24
C THR A 70 -9.50 -0.35 -9.34
N SER A 71 -8.37 0.31 -9.58
CA SER A 71 -8.23 1.29 -10.65
C SER A 71 -6.75 1.45 -11.01
N SER A 72 -6.46 1.62 -12.29
CA SER A 72 -5.11 1.97 -12.73
C SER A 72 -5.18 2.87 -13.96
N THR A 73 -4.46 3.97 -13.93
CA THR A 73 -4.30 4.90 -15.05
C THR A 73 -2.81 5.14 -15.22
N LYS A 74 -2.21 4.35 -16.08
CA LYS A 74 -0.75 4.40 -16.30
C LYS A 74 -0.35 5.71 -16.97
N PRO A 75 0.71 6.36 -16.52
CA PRO A 75 1.56 6.05 -15.36
C PRO A 75 1.25 6.93 -14.13
N GLU A 76 0.04 7.42 -13.98
CA GLU A 76 -0.31 8.51 -13.07
C GLU A 76 -0.96 8.06 -11.76
N ARG A 77 -1.76 6.99 -11.79
CA ARG A 77 -2.57 6.62 -10.63
C ARG A 77 -2.77 5.11 -10.53
N PHE A 78 -2.58 4.57 -9.33
CA PHE A 78 -2.73 3.14 -9.05
C PHE A 78 -3.44 2.95 -7.72
N GLU A 79 -4.56 2.23 -7.73
CA GLU A 79 -5.38 2.03 -6.53
C GLU A 79 -5.52 0.55 -6.22
N LEU A 80 -5.26 0.21 -4.96
CA LEU A 80 -5.41 -1.14 -4.42
C LEU A 80 -6.43 -1.15 -3.29
N THR A 81 -7.19 -2.21 -3.19
CA THR A 81 -8.00 -2.50 -2.00
C THR A 81 -7.39 -3.70 -1.28
N LEU A 82 -7.13 -3.55 0.00
CA LEU A 82 -6.61 -4.59 0.89
C LEU A 82 -7.73 -5.09 1.79
N ASP A 83 -7.87 -6.40 1.92
CA ASP A 83 -8.96 -6.97 2.71
C ASP A 83 -8.54 -8.23 3.47
N THR A 84 -8.89 -8.27 4.75
CA THR A 84 -8.83 -9.46 5.62
C THR A 84 -10.14 -9.58 6.37
N SER A 85 -10.29 -10.61 7.19
CA SER A 85 -11.48 -10.74 8.05
C SER A 85 -11.57 -9.64 9.10
N GLU A 86 -10.46 -9.03 9.49
CA GLU A 86 -10.40 -8.05 10.58
C GLU A 86 -10.16 -6.62 10.11
N ILE A 87 -9.50 -6.46 8.97
CA ILE A 87 -9.01 -5.17 8.51
C ILE A 87 -9.30 -5.00 7.04
N ALA A 88 -9.67 -3.78 6.64
CA ALA A 88 -9.74 -3.39 5.23
C ALA A 88 -8.99 -2.07 5.03
N GLY A 89 -8.43 -1.89 3.85
CA GLY A 89 -7.72 -0.66 3.51
C GLY A 89 -7.81 -0.34 2.03
N ASP A 90 -7.66 0.95 1.72
CA ASP A 90 -7.56 1.42 0.34
C ASP A 90 -6.24 2.17 0.22
N VAL A 91 -5.45 1.83 -0.80
CA VAL A 91 -4.17 2.47 -1.07
C VAL A 91 -4.27 3.18 -2.41
N VAL A 92 -4.05 4.48 -2.41
CA VAL A 92 -4.05 5.29 -3.62
C VAL A 92 -2.65 5.86 -3.82
N THR A 93 -2.02 5.53 -4.93
CA THR A 93 -0.71 6.07 -5.29
C THR A 93 -0.87 6.94 -6.52
N THR A 94 -0.36 8.17 -6.44
CA THR A 94 -0.32 9.09 -7.58
C THR A 94 1.12 9.44 -7.90
N LEU A 95 1.40 9.58 -9.20
CA LEU A 95 2.71 9.92 -9.72
C LEU A 95 2.58 11.18 -10.56
N VAL A 96 3.44 12.18 -10.29
CA VAL A 96 3.47 13.44 -11.03
C VAL A 96 4.91 13.68 -11.48
N GLU A 97 5.10 13.99 -12.76
CA GLU A 97 6.44 14.30 -13.27
C GLU A 97 6.99 15.55 -12.60
N GLU A 98 8.28 15.50 -12.24
CA GLU A 98 9.02 16.57 -11.60
C GLU A 98 10.40 16.65 -12.25
N GLY A 99 10.56 17.50 -13.26
CA GLY A 99 11.80 17.52 -14.04
C GLY A 99 12.01 16.18 -14.74
N SER A 100 13.16 15.53 -14.52
CA SER A 100 13.45 14.21 -15.06
C SER A 100 12.98 13.07 -14.13
N GLY A 101 12.59 13.40 -12.90
CA GLY A 101 12.08 12.44 -11.93
C GLY A 101 10.58 12.56 -11.74
N CYS A 102 10.08 12.13 -10.57
CA CYS A 102 8.67 12.25 -10.26
C CYS A 102 8.42 12.40 -8.76
N LEU A 103 7.23 12.90 -8.43
CA LEU A 103 6.71 12.94 -7.06
C LEU A 103 5.76 11.76 -6.88
N VAL A 104 6.05 10.91 -5.90
CA VAL A 104 5.23 9.76 -5.55
C VAL A 104 4.45 10.09 -4.29
N THR A 105 3.13 10.06 -4.37
CA THR A 105 2.27 10.29 -3.20
C THR A 105 1.47 9.03 -2.93
N VAL A 106 1.56 8.52 -1.71
CA VAL A 106 0.81 7.34 -1.29
C VAL A 106 -0.14 7.74 -0.17
N GLN A 107 -1.42 7.41 -0.34
CA GLN A 107 -2.45 7.60 0.67
C GLN A 107 -3.02 6.25 1.03
N ILE A 108 -3.01 5.91 2.32
CA ILE A 108 -3.64 4.70 2.81
C ILE A 108 -4.78 5.07 3.76
N THR A 109 -5.95 4.52 3.51
CA THR A 109 -7.10 4.59 4.42
C THR A 109 -7.30 3.21 5.01
N PHE A 110 -7.32 3.15 6.33
CA PHE A 110 -7.32 1.92 7.09
C PHE A 110 -8.54 1.85 7.98
N ARG A 111 -9.27 0.73 7.96
CA ARG A 111 -10.46 0.56 8.79
C ARG A 111 -10.52 -0.84 9.38
N THR A 112 -11.07 -0.93 10.57
CA THR A 112 -11.29 -2.21 11.24
C THR A 112 -12.65 -2.77 10.83
N LYS A 113 -12.73 -4.11 10.73
CA LYS A 113 -13.96 -4.84 10.39
C LYS A 113 -14.44 -5.68 11.54
N GLY A 114 -13.51 -6.18 12.37
CA GLY A 114 -13.82 -7.07 13.46
C GLY A 114 -13.63 -6.42 14.81
N MET A 115 -14.15 -7.08 15.86
CA MET A 115 -14.03 -6.58 17.24
C MET A 115 -12.58 -6.59 17.71
N LEU A 116 -11.82 -7.61 17.31
CA LEU A 116 -10.44 -7.76 17.77
C LEU A 116 -9.57 -6.64 17.23
N SER A 117 -9.67 -6.33 15.93
CA SER A 117 -8.91 -5.21 15.34
C SER A 117 -9.37 -3.87 15.88
N ALA A 118 -10.67 -3.72 16.19
CA ALA A 118 -11.19 -2.49 16.79
C ALA A 118 -10.56 -2.23 18.16
N MET A 119 -10.34 -3.28 18.96
CA MET A 119 -9.66 -3.16 20.26
C MET A 119 -8.22 -2.69 20.12
N PHE A 120 -7.52 -3.09 19.06
CA PHE A 120 -6.13 -2.73 18.81
C PHE A 120 -5.97 -1.49 17.93
N PHE A 121 -7.07 -0.87 17.51
CA PHE A 121 -7.03 0.26 16.57
C PHE A 121 -6.13 1.40 17.04
N PRO A 122 -6.18 1.84 18.31
CA PRO A 122 -5.28 2.92 18.76
C PRO A 122 -3.80 2.57 18.58
N ALA A 123 -3.41 1.32 18.82
CA ALA A 123 -2.02 0.88 18.63
C ALA A 123 -1.66 0.82 17.15
N ILE A 124 -2.56 0.33 16.30
CA ILE A 124 -2.38 0.27 14.84
C ILE A 124 -2.22 1.69 14.29
N LYS A 125 -3.09 2.60 14.71
CA LYS A 125 -3.05 4.01 14.30
C LYS A 125 -1.74 4.68 14.68
N THR A 126 -1.28 4.45 15.92
CA THR A 126 -0.01 5.02 16.40
C THR A 126 1.17 4.47 15.62
N ALA A 127 1.20 3.16 15.36
CA ALA A 127 2.27 2.53 14.59
C ALA A 127 2.31 3.08 13.16
N LEU A 128 1.17 3.26 12.52
CA LEU A 128 1.09 3.86 11.18
C LEU A 128 1.53 5.32 11.20
N ALA A 129 1.05 6.11 12.15
CA ALA A 129 1.40 7.52 12.24
C ALA A 129 2.90 7.73 12.41
N SER A 130 3.59 6.86 13.16
CA SER A 130 5.03 6.98 13.38
C SER A 130 5.87 6.31 12.29
N GLY A 131 5.36 5.26 11.64
CA GLY A 131 6.12 4.44 10.68
C GLY A 131 5.81 4.69 9.22
N PHE A 132 4.62 5.18 8.89
CA PHE A 132 4.19 5.32 7.50
C PHE A 132 5.09 6.21 6.65
N PRO A 133 5.50 7.41 7.09
CA PRO A 133 6.40 8.24 6.28
C PRO A 133 7.69 7.50 5.91
N GLN A 134 8.31 6.82 6.86
CA GLN A 134 9.53 6.06 6.60
C GLN A 134 9.27 4.88 5.67
N GLN A 135 8.13 4.20 5.81
CA GLN A 135 7.75 3.10 4.92
C GLN A 135 7.66 3.58 3.47
N ILE A 136 7.07 4.76 3.23
CA ILE A 136 6.95 5.31 1.87
C ILE A 136 8.31 5.77 1.35
N GLU A 137 9.15 6.37 2.18
CA GLU A 137 10.51 6.74 1.79
C GLU A 137 11.32 5.50 1.40
N ASP A 138 11.21 4.41 2.16
CA ASP A 138 11.89 3.15 1.87
C ASP A 138 11.36 2.53 0.56
N LEU A 139 10.05 2.58 0.34
CA LEU A 139 9.42 2.10 -0.88
C LEU A 139 9.97 2.85 -2.09
N VAL A 140 10.02 4.18 -2.03
CA VAL A 140 10.50 5.02 -3.13
C VAL A 140 12.00 4.84 -3.33
N ALA A 141 12.78 4.58 -2.29
CA ALA A 141 14.21 4.35 -2.39
C ALA A 141 14.56 3.08 -3.20
N THR A 142 13.62 2.14 -3.34
CA THR A 142 13.82 0.92 -4.14
C THR A 142 13.58 1.13 -5.63
N VAL A 143 13.07 2.27 -6.02
CA VAL A 143 12.69 2.58 -7.41
C VAL A 143 13.90 2.93 -8.28
#